data_734b171d438c12e6e92942c91c116a78
#
_entry.id   734b171d438c12e6e92942c91c116a78
#
_cell.length_a   1.000
_cell.length_b   1.000
_cell.length_c   1.000
_cell.angle_alpha   90.00
_cell.angle_beta   90.00
_cell.angle_gamma   90.00
#
_symmetry.space_group_name_H-M   'P 1'
#
loop_
_entity.id
_entity.type
_entity.pdbx_description
1 polymer ?
#
loop_
_entity_poly.entity_id
_entity_poly.type
_entity_poly.pdbx_seq_one_letter_code
_entity_poly.pdbx_strand_id
1 'polypeptide(L)'
;KLHEEFSENTITNFYMPYGIAPNFLIDGKLMALPMAVEESSVVAAASKSAKFWLERGGFKTTIINTEKLGHTHFIFKVEAHKLLHFFNFTLKKKLFEATEDITANMRKRGGGILDIKLIDKTSELANYYQKPITYFFKK
;
A
#
# COMPACT_ATOMS: atom_id res chain seq x y z
N LYS A 1 9.84 20.59 -20.86
CA LYS A 1 11.05 20.61 -20.00
C LYS A 1 10.69 20.60 -18.52
N LEU A 2 9.84 21.54 -18.02
CA LEU A 2 9.52 21.62 -16.58
C LEU A 2 8.86 20.34 -16.03
N HIS A 3 8.07 19.65 -16.82
CA HIS A 3 7.31 18.45 -16.39
C HIS A 3 8.14 17.16 -16.46
N GLU A 4 9.17 17.12 -17.30
CA GLU A 4 10.13 16.01 -17.34
C GLU A 4 11.03 15.97 -16.10
N GLU A 5 11.13 17.08 -15.36
CA GLU A 5 11.85 17.13 -14.07
C GLU A 5 11.09 16.45 -12.93
N PHE A 6 9.77 16.26 -13.07
CA PHE A 6 8.92 15.61 -12.06
C PHE A 6 8.61 14.16 -12.35
N SER A 7 8.65 13.76 -13.63
CA SER A 7 8.35 12.38 -14.06
C SER A 7 9.09 12.06 -15.34
N GLU A 8 9.66 10.87 -15.40
CA GLU A 8 10.33 10.34 -16.58
C GLU A 8 9.30 10.02 -17.69
N ASN A 9 9.74 10.12 -18.95
CA ASN A 9 8.95 9.76 -20.14
C ASN A 9 7.59 10.48 -20.26
N THR A 10 7.53 11.72 -19.82
CA THR A 10 6.29 12.51 -19.85
C THR A 10 5.85 12.80 -21.29
N ILE A 11 4.67 12.33 -21.67
CA ILE A 11 4.04 12.63 -22.97
C ILE A 11 3.31 13.97 -22.91
N THR A 12 2.52 14.19 -21.84
CA THR A 12 1.72 15.40 -21.64
C THR A 12 1.28 15.53 -20.19
N ASN A 13 0.66 16.64 -19.84
CA ASN A 13 0.03 16.83 -18.55
C ASN A 13 -1.41 16.34 -18.59
N PHE A 14 -1.84 15.71 -17.51
CA PHE A 14 -3.22 15.33 -17.29
C PHE A 14 -3.81 16.20 -16.17
N TYR A 15 -4.86 16.96 -16.50
CA TYR A 15 -5.55 17.81 -15.53
C TYR A 15 -6.68 17.01 -14.85
N MET A 16 -6.63 16.96 -13.52
CA MET A 16 -7.66 16.32 -12.71
C MET A 16 -8.28 17.35 -11.75
N PRO A 17 -9.61 17.37 -11.57
CA PRO A 17 -10.24 18.26 -10.61
C PRO A 17 -9.69 18.07 -9.20
N TYR A 18 -9.45 19.18 -8.52
CA TYR A 18 -8.95 19.22 -7.15
C TYR A 18 -9.94 19.96 -6.27
N GLY A 19 -10.73 19.21 -5.53
CA GLY A 19 -11.80 19.71 -4.67
C GLY A 19 -11.43 19.68 -3.21
N ILE A 20 -12.30 20.24 -2.37
CA ILE A 20 -12.17 20.23 -0.91
C ILE A 20 -13.45 19.66 -0.30
N ALA A 21 -13.31 18.62 0.52
CA ALA A 21 -14.39 18.05 1.33
C ALA A 21 -14.29 18.56 2.78
N PRO A 22 -15.20 19.44 3.24
CA PRO A 22 -15.22 19.96 4.60
C PRO A 22 -15.89 19.00 5.60
N ASN A 23 -15.93 19.46 6.88
CA ASN A 23 -16.66 18.84 8.00
C ASN A 23 -16.06 17.54 8.55
N PHE A 24 -14.82 17.22 8.26
CA PHE A 24 -14.15 16.07 8.85
C PHE A 24 -13.68 16.39 10.27
N LEU A 25 -14.39 15.88 11.27
CA LEU A 25 -13.92 15.86 12.65
C LEU A 25 -13.15 14.56 12.87
N ILE A 26 -11.83 14.63 12.95
CA ILE A 26 -10.94 13.46 13.11
C ILE A 26 -10.14 13.64 14.40
N ASP A 27 -10.29 12.70 15.34
CA ASP A 27 -9.65 12.74 16.66
C ASP A 27 -9.78 14.09 17.38
N GLY A 28 -10.98 14.66 17.29
CA GLY A 28 -11.30 15.95 17.91
C GLY A 28 -10.84 17.19 17.13
N LYS A 29 -10.21 17.02 15.97
CA LYS A 29 -9.77 18.14 15.12
C LYS A 29 -10.66 18.27 13.89
N LEU A 30 -11.23 19.47 13.69
CA LEU A 30 -12.01 19.76 12.49
C LEU A 30 -11.08 20.07 11.33
N MET A 31 -11.30 19.39 10.21
CA MET A 31 -10.46 19.46 9.01
C MET A 31 -11.30 19.59 7.75
N ALA A 32 -10.70 20.18 6.72
CA ALA A 32 -11.15 20.08 5.34
C ALA A 32 -10.11 19.26 4.56
N LEU A 33 -10.57 18.20 3.87
CA LEU A 33 -9.69 17.29 3.16
C LEU A 33 -9.64 17.62 1.68
N PRO A 34 -8.45 17.86 1.10
CA PRO A 34 -8.28 17.99 -0.34
C PRO A 34 -8.47 16.65 -1.01
N MET A 35 -9.14 16.64 -2.16
CA MET A 35 -9.44 15.43 -2.94
C MET A 35 -9.19 15.68 -4.42
N ALA A 36 -8.30 14.91 -5.02
CA ALA A 36 -8.10 14.85 -6.46
C ALA A 36 -8.88 13.66 -7.01
N VAL A 37 -9.99 13.91 -7.68
CA VAL A 37 -10.89 12.86 -8.18
C VAL A 37 -11.47 13.27 -9.54
N GLU A 38 -11.69 12.27 -10.37
CA GLU A 38 -12.29 12.42 -11.70
C GLU A 38 -13.82 12.57 -11.67
N GLU A 39 -14.45 12.16 -10.58
CA GLU A 39 -15.92 12.13 -10.44
C GLU A 39 -16.42 13.23 -9.50
N SER A 40 -17.35 14.04 -9.97
CA SER A 40 -17.89 15.18 -9.25
C SER A 40 -18.66 14.82 -7.98
N SER A 41 -19.33 13.69 -7.94
CA SER A 41 -20.19 13.25 -6.82
C SER A 41 -19.38 12.80 -5.59
N VAL A 42 -18.15 12.37 -5.75
CA VAL A 42 -17.30 11.79 -4.67
C VAL A 42 -17.01 12.84 -3.59
N VAL A 43 -16.62 14.05 -3.98
CA VAL A 43 -16.34 15.14 -3.01
C VAL A 43 -17.61 15.53 -2.24
N ALA A 44 -18.76 15.60 -2.93
CA ALA A 44 -20.04 15.90 -2.31
C ALA A 44 -20.48 14.80 -1.34
N ALA A 45 -20.34 13.54 -1.73
CA ALA A 45 -20.66 12.37 -0.90
C ALA A 45 -19.78 12.31 0.35
N ALA A 46 -18.47 12.53 0.21
CA ALA A 46 -17.53 12.61 1.32
C ALA A 46 -17.89 13.73 2.30
N SER A 47 -18.21 14.94 1.79
CA SER A 47 -18.62 16.09 2.59
C SER A 47 -19.93 15.83 3.33
N LYS A 48 -20.91 15.21 2.67
CA LYS A 48 -22.20 14.83 3.28
C LYS A 48 -22.01 13.81 4.39
N SER A 49 -21.21 12.79 4.16
CA SER A 49 -20.87 11.78 5.16
C SER A 49 -20.13 12.40 6.35
N ALA A 50 -19.15 13.25 6.09
CA ALA A 50 -18.41 13.94 7.14
C ALA A 50 -19.33 14.82 8.00
N LYS A 51 -20.27 15.57 7.40
CA LYS A 51 -21.27 16.36 8.12
C LYS A 51 -22.18 15.49 8.99
N PHE A 52 -22.61 14.34 8.50
CA PHE A 52 -23.42 13.41 9.28
C PHE A 52 -22.69 12.92 10.56
N TRP A 53 -21.41 12.61 10.45
CA TRP A 53 -20.60 12.13 11.58
C TRP A 53 -20.13 13.28 12.49
N LEU A 54 -20.02 14.50 12.00
CA LEU A 54 -19.56 15.66 12.77
C LEU A 54 -20.34 15.82 14.09
N GLU A 55 -21.67 15.76 14.04
CA GLU A 55 -22.55 15.87 15.20
C GLU A 55 -22.62 14.62 16.06
N ARG A 56 -21.98 13.53 15.63
CA ARG A 56 -21.98 12.21 16.28
C ARG A 56 -20.59 11.83 16.85
N GLY A 57 -19.73 12.83 17.03
CA GLY A 57 -18.40 12.65 17.61
C GLY A 57 -17.28 12.45 16.59
N GLY A 58 -17.59 12.51 15.29
CA GLY A 58 -16.60 12.43 14.22
C GLY A 58 -16.01 11.05 14.03
N PHE A 59 -14.79 11.03 13.49
CA PHE A 59 -14.01 9.82 13.23
C PHE A 59 -12.92 9.65 14.31
N LYS A 60 -12.70 8.42 14.72
CA LYS A 60 -11.62 8.05 15.61
C LYS A 60 -10.61 7.21 14.84
N THR A 61 -9.33 7.50 15.01
CA THR A 61 -8.25 6.75 14.35
C THR A 61 -7.37 6.04 15.36
N THR A 62 -6.94 4.85 15.00
CA THR A 62 -5.94 4.10 15.76
C THR A 62 -4.90 3.58 14.78
N ILE A 63 -3.65 3.99 14.97
CA ILE A 63 -2.54 3.50 14.17
C ILE A 63 -2.11 2.16 14.75
N ILE A 64 -2.41 1.07 14.05
CA ILE A 64 -2.00 -0.28 14.46
C ILE A 64 -0.54 -0.51 14.07
N ASN A 65 -0.15 -0.10 12.86
CA ASN A 65 1.19 -0.31 12.32
C ASN A 65 1.47 0.70 11.21
N THR A 66 2.74 0.93 10.94
CA THR A 66 3.23 1.74 9.81
C THR A 66 3.87 0.89 8.70
N GLU A 67 3.81 -0.43 8.84
CA GLU A 67 4.28 -1.36 7.83
C GLU A 67 3.41 -1.34 6.58
N LYS A 68 4.03 -1.58 5.43
CA LYS A 68 3.36 -1.75 4.15
C LYS A 68 3.45 -3.20 3.72
N LEU A 69 2.40 -3.68 3.08
CA LEU A 69 2.36 -5.03 2.50
C LEU A 69 2.33 -4.95 0.99
N GLY A 70 3.31 -5.60 0.35
CA GLY A 70 3.28 -5.89 -1.08
C GLY A 70 2.95 -7.37 -1.28
N HIS A 71 2.11 -7.70 -2.25
CA HIS A 71 1.74 -9.08 -2.54
C HIS A 71 2.20 -9.47 -3.94
N THR A 72 2.80 -10.66 -4.05
CA THR A 72 3.02 -11.34 -5.33
C THR A 72 2.17 -12.60 -5.35
N HIS A 73 1.40 -12.76 -6.40
CA HIS A 73 0.52 -13.91 -6.62
C HIS A 73 1.09 -14.76 -7.75
N PHE A 74 1.11 -16.08 -7.57
CA PHE A 74 1.62 -16.98 -8.60
C PHE A 74 0.98 -18.37 -8.52
N ILE A 75 0.99 -19.05 -9.64
CA ILE A 75 0.58 -20.45 -9.77
C ILE A 75 1.84 -21.28 -10.02
N PHE A 76 2.06 -22.32 -9.21
CA PHE A 76 3.21 -23.18 -9.34
C PHE A 76 2.83 -24.63 -9.04
N LYS A 77 3.02 -25.50 -10.04
CA LYS A 77 2.66 -26.92 -9.94
C LYS A 77 3.70 -27.70 -9.12
N VAL A 78 3.51 -27.73 -7.82
CA VAL A 78 4.36 -28.46 -6.88
C VAL A 78 3.53 -28.85 -5.66
N GLU A 79 3.95 -29.88 -4.94
CA GLU A 79 3.36 -30.19 -3.64
C GLU A 79 3.63 -29.05 -2.64
N ALA A 80 2.57 -28.52 -2.01
CA ALA A 80 2.65 -27.35 -1.16
C ALA A 80 3.69 -27.46 -0.05
N HIS A 81 3.79 -28.62 0.60
CA HIS A 81 4.78 -28.84 1.68
C HIS A 81 6.23 -28.74 1.19
N LYS A 82 6.53 -29.21 -0.03
CA LYS A 82 7.88 -29.11 -0.62
C LYS A 82 8.23 -27.65 -0.92
N LEU A 83 7.26 -26.88 -1.46
CA LEU A 83 7.46 -25.46 -1.72
C LEU A 83 7.65 -24.66 -0.44
N LEU A 84 6.83 -24.90 0.57
CA LEU A 84 6.95 -24.25 1.88
C LEU A 84 8.29 -24.58 2.56
N HIS A 85 8.71 -25.84 2.50
CA HIS A 85 10.02 -26.24 3.03
C HIS A 85 11.16 -25.52 2.27
N PHE A 86 11.17 -25.58 0.94
CA PHE A 86 12.16 -24.90 0.11
C PHE A 86 12.17 -23.38 0.36
N PHE A 87 11.01 -22.78 0.48
CA PHE A 87 10.89 -21.36 0.79
C PHE A 87 11.57 -21.03 2.12
N ASN A 88 11.21 -21.72 3.19
CA ASN A 88 11.69 -21.39 4.53
C ASN A 88 13.20 -21.63 4.70
N PHE A 89 13.73 -22.68 4.10
CA PHE A 89 15.16 -23.07 4.27
C PHE A 89 16.10 -22.48 3.23
N THR A 90 15.60 -22.07 2.08
CA THR A 90 16.47 -21.65 0.97
C THR A 90 16.02 -20.34 0.32
N LEU A 91 14.77 -20.28 -0.15
CA LEU A 91 14.33 -19.20 -1.03
C LEU A 91 14.21 -17.88 -0.31
N LYS A 92 13.72 -17.87 0.92
CA LYS A 92 13.57 -16.66 1.73
C LYS A 92 14.90 -15.90 1.86
N LYS A 93 15.97 -16.60 2.21
CA LYS A 93 17.31 -16.01 2.31
C LYS A 93 17.78 -15.44 0.99
N LYS A 94 17.66 -16.22 -0.11
CA LYS A 94 18.01 -15.76 -1.47
C LYS A 94 17.22 -14.51 -1.91
N LEU A 95 15.96 -14.41 -1.54
CA LEU A 95 15.13 -13.23 -1.84
C LEU A 95 15.64 -11.98 -1.10
N PHE A 96 16.03 -12.11 0.16
CA PHE A 96 16.64 -11.00 0.89
C PHE A 96 17.97 -10.59 0.25
N GLU A 97 18.84 -11.53 -0.06
CA GLU A 97 20.13 -11.29 -0.74
C GLU A 97 19.92 -10.59 -2.10
N ALA A 98 19.00 -11.10 -2.93
CA ALA A 98 18.71 -10.55 -4.26
C ALA A 98 18.09 -9.15 -4.24
N THR A 99 17.49 -8.75 -3.12
CA THR A 99 16.88 -7.42 -2.96
C THR A 99 17.78 -6.44 -2.20
N GLU A 100 18.97 -6.85 -1.82
CA GLU A 100 19.85 -6.06 -0.97
C GLU A 100 20.27 -4.74 -1.62
N ASP A 101 20.72 -4.77 -2.85
CA ASP A 101 21.12 -3.57 -3.59
C ASP A 101 19.91 -2.65 -3.88
N ILE A 102 18.79 -3.23 -4.28
CA ILE A 102 17.57 -2.49 -4.60
C ILE A 102 17.04 -1.74 -3.36
N THR A 103 17.16 -2.33 -2.19
CA THR A 103 16.68 -1.75 -0.92
C THR A 103 17.71 -0.91 -0.18
N ALA A 104 18.94 -0.78 -0.69
CA ALA A 104 20.04 -0.09 -0.01
C ALA A 104 19.69 1.33 0.41
N ASN A 105 19.07 2.11 -0.47
CA ASN A 105 18.65 3.48 -0.17
C ASN A 105 17.48 3.55 0.84
N MET A 106 16.61 2.55 0.87
CA MET A 106 15.56 2.45 1.89
C MET A 106 16.18 2.17 3.27
N ARG A 107 17.14 1.24 3.34
CA ARG A 107 17.85 0.88 4.59
C ARG A 107 18.64 2.04 5.17
N LYS A 108 19.32 2.83 4.33
CA LYS A 108 20.03 4.05 4.77
C LYS A 108 19.10 5.05 5.48
N ARG A 109 17.81 5.06 5.14
CA ARG A 109 16.79 5.91 5.77
C ARG A 109 16.05 5.20 6.92
N GLY A 110 16.51 4.02 7.34
CA GLY A 110 15.89 3.23 8.40
C GLY A 110 14.63 2.46 7.98
N GLY A 111 14.42 2.31 6.67
CA GLY A 111 13.37 1.46 6.08
C GLY A 111 13.93 0.13 5.57
N GLY A 112 13.21 -0.52 4.68
CA GLY A 112 13.60 -1.76 4.01
C GLY A 112 12.57 -2.87 4.13
N ILE A 113 12.91 -4.05 3.62
CA ILE A 113 12.08 -5.24 3.74
C ILE A 113 12.24 -5.79 5.16
N LEU A 114 11.13 -5.94 5.88
CA LEU A 114 11.09 -6.49 7.23
C LEU A 114 10.92 -8.01 7.22
N ASP A 115 10.00 -8.50 6.40
CA ASP A 115 9.73 -9.93 6.30
C ASP A 115 9.19 -10.30 4.91
N ILE A 116 9.42 -11.55 4.53
CA ILE A 116 8.85 -12.19 3.33
C ILE A 116 8.24 -13.51 3.79
N LYS A 117 6.96 -13.73 3.47
CA LYS A 117 6.25 -14.96 3.79
C LYS A 117 5.81 -15.66 2.52
N LEU A 118 5.48 -16.93 2.63
CA LEU A 118 4.76 -17.69 1.63
C LEU A 118 3.47 -18.21 2.25
N ILE A 119 2.36 -17.91 1.63
CA ILE A 119 1.03 -18.38 2.05
C ILE A 119 0.54 -19.39 1.02
N ASP A 120 0.21 -20.58 1.49
CA ASP A 120 -0.47 -21.59 0.69
C ASP A 120 -1.94 -21.20 0.54
N LYS A 121 -2.39 -21.07 -0.69
CA LYS A 121 -3.76 -20.76 -1.09
C LYS A 121 -4.34 -21.88 -1.99
N THR A 122 -3.76 -23.06 -1.94
CA THR A 122 -4.18 -24.19 -2.79
C THR A 122 -5.58 -24.70 -2.47
N SER A 123 -6.09 -24.40 -1.28
CA SER A 123 -7.50 -24.65 -0.91
C SER A 123 -8.49 -23.71 -1.63
N GLU A 124 -8.05 -22.54 -2.06
CA GLU A 124 -8.90 -21.57 -2.76
C GLU A 124 -8.81 -21.75 -4.27
N LEU A 125 -7.60 -21.99 -4.78
CA LEU A 125 -7.33 -22.25 -6.19
C LEU A 125 -6.15 -23.21 -6.33
N ALA A 126 -6.29 -24.23 -7.17
CA ALA A 126 -5.26 -25.25 -7.39
C ALA A 126 -3.90 -24.62 -7.75
N ASN A 127 -2.85 -25.05 -7.06
CA ASN A 127 -1.47 -24.58 -7.23
C ASN A 127 -1.25 -23.08 -6.99
N TYR A 128 -2.15 -22.41 -6.32
CA TYR A 128 -2.09 -20.96 -6.07
C TYR A 128 -1.39 -20.64 -4.75
N TYR A 129 -0.47 -19.69 -4.84
CA TYR A 129 0.32 -19.20 -3.71
C TYR A 129 0.37 -17.68 -3.70
N GLN A 130 0.45 -17.14 -2.50
CA GLN A 130 0.59 -15.71 -2.26
C GLN A 130 1.88 -15.46 -1.47
N LYS A 131 2.68 -14.50 -1.93
CA LYS A 131 3.90 -14.08 -1.26
C LYS A 131 3.74 -12.63 -0.76
N PRO A 132 3.28 -12.40 0.47
CA PRO A 132 3.33 -11.09 1.09
C PRO A 132 4.77 -10.70 1.43
N ILE A 133 5.12 -9.46 1.13
CA ILE A 133 6.37 -8.81 1.51
C ILE A 133 6.01 -7.65 2.42
N THR A 134 6.48 -7.70 3.65
CA THR A 134 6.32 -6.62 4.62
C THR A 134 7.53 -5.69 4.54
N TYR A 135 7.28 -4.41 4.35
CA TYR A 135 8.35 -3.41 4.30
C TYR A 135 7.96 -2.13 5.04
N PHE A 136 8.96 -1.40 5.45
CA PHE A 136 8.82 -0.13 6.14
C PHE A 136 9.45 0.99 5.34
N PHE A 137 8.70 2.09 5.17
CA PHE A 137 9.22 3.33 4.62
C PHE A 137 9.38 4.35 5.74
N LYS A 138 10.61 4.76 5.98
CA LYS A 138 10.88 5.97 6.75
C LYS A 138 11.13 7.12 5.76
N LYS A 139 10.33 8.18 5.86
CA LYS A 139 10.58 9.42 5.11
C LYS A 139 11.80 10.13 5.63
#